data_4d3d8106de18b33836dd4ef76ee81370
#
_entry.id   4d3d8106de18b33836dd4ef76ee81370
#
_cell.length_a   1.000
_cell.length_b   1.000
_cell.length_c   1.000
_cell.angle_alpha   90.00
_cell.angle_beta   90.00
_cell.angle_gamma   90.00
#
_symmetry.space_group_name_H-M   'P 1'
#
loop_
_entity.id
_entity.type
_entity.pdbx_description
1 polymer ?
#
loop_
_entity_poly.entity_id
_entity_poly.type
_entity_poly.pdbx_seq_one_letter_code
_entity_poly.pdbx_strand_id
1 'polypeptide(L)'
;IKGEITYFKHDTVNQLQEVTEPLKLAWRLIETKEQEREREKLERERRKAEAAGEEWVEPKKENPFAFKMPTSGEINPENHLTVDFDYPLVKLDSAELLLTRLLEDNSIEDIPVRMVRDTGMLRRWQVRAPWKLGGQYTLTIPEGAITDVAGLSNDSIIRKYTVLDPEKFATVLIHVRGRDDGTKYIVPVSYTHLR
;
A
#
# COMPACT_ATOMS: atom_id res chain seq x y z
N ILE A 1 -4.27 4.29 24.96
CA ILE A 1 -5.04 5.45 24.44
C ILE A 1 -6.08 5.77 25.50
N LYS A 2 -6.15 7.03 25.95
CA LYS A 2 -7.18 7.52 26.82
C LYS A 2 -8.26 8.15 25.95
N GLY A 3 -9.48 7.71 26.10
CA GLY A 3 -10.66 8.28 25.45
C GLY A 3 -11.77 8.46 26.47
N GLU A 4 -12.79 9.19 26.11
CA GLU A 4 -13.99 9.37 26.91
C GLU A 4 -15.18 8.92 26.06
N ILE A 5 -16.12 8.23 26.69
CA ILE A 5 -17.38 7.86 26.06
C ILE A 5 -18.50 8.60 26.77
N THR A 6 -19.30 9.33 26.01
CA THR A 6 -20.47 10.04 26.51
C THR A 6 -21.71 9.33 25.97
N TYR A 7 -22.62 8.97 26.88
CA TYR A 7 -23.86 8.31 26.53
C TYR A 7 -24.99 8.74 27.46
N PHE A 8 -26.21 8.51 27.02
CA PHE A 8 -27.39 8.82 27.83
C PHE A 8 -27.85 7.58 28.61
N LYS A 9 -28.05 7.73 29.90
CA LYS A 9 -28.56 6.69 30.81
C LYS A 9 -29.74 7.20 31.58
N HIS A 10 -30.74 6.34 31.79
CA HIS A 10 -31.85 6.66 32.68
C HIS A 10 -31.39 6.62 34.15
N ASP A 11 -31.76 7.64 34.92
CA ASP A 11 -31.56 7.66 36.34
C ASP A 11 -32.66 6.85 37.10
N THR A 12 -32.61 6.86 38.41
CA THR A 12 -33.57 6.14 39.28
C THR A 12 -35.00 6.65 39.17
N VAL A 13 -35.21 7.84 38.62
CA VAL A 13 -36.54 8.46 38.37
C VAL A 13 -36.91 8.48 36.87
N ASN A 14 -36.24 7.66 36.10
CA ASN A 14 -36.47 7.48 34.65
C ASN A 14 -36.25 8.74 33.81
N GLN A 15 -35.36 9.66 34.26
CA GLN A 15 -34.92 10.80 33.47
C GLN A 15 -33.61 10.47 32.78
N LEU A 16 -33.48 10.92 31.54
CA LEU A 16 -32.25 10.77 30.76
C LEU A 16 -31.17 11.73 31.30
N GLN A 17 -30.06 11.16 31.73
CA GLN A 17 -28.87 11.90 32.11
C GLN A 17 -27.71 11.58 31.16
N GLU A 18 -26.96 12.59 30.84
CA GLU A 18 -25.71 12.44 30.07
C GLU A 18 -24.61 12.01 31.05
N VAL A 19 -23.99 10.88 30.74
CA VAL A 19 -22.91 10.30 31.56
C VAL A 19 -21.67 10.21 30.69
N THR A 20 -20.57 10.78 31.18
CA THR A 20 -19.25 10.67 30.55
C THR A 20 -18.34 9.79 31.41
N GLU A 21 -17.87 8.72 30.84
CA GLU A 21 -16.95 7.78 31.50
C GLU A 21 -15.61 7.70 30.78
N PRO A 22 -14.50 7.65 31.52
CA PRO A 22 -13.19 7.48 30.91
C PRO A 22 -13.05 6.07 30.33
N LEU A 23 -12.77 6.00 29.03
CA LEU A 23 -12.52 4.75 28.31
C LEU A 23 -11.04 4.38 28.39
N LYS A 24 -10.72 3.30 29.08
CA LYS A 24 -9.38 2.73 29.10
C LYS A 24 -9.28 1.66 28.02
N LEU A 25 -8.78 2.03 26.85
CA LEU A 25 -8.46 1.08 25.80
C LEU A 25 -7.09 0.47 26.09
N ALA A 26 -7.07 -0.77 26.52
CA ALA A 26 -5.85 -1.58 26.59
C ALA A 26 -5.78 -2.44 25.33
N TRP A 27 -4.75 -2.21 24.50
CA TRP A 27 -4.47 -3.07 23.37
C TRP A 27 -3.74 -4.32 23.87
N ARG A 28 -4.29 -5.49 23.64
CA ARG A 28 -3.64 -6.76 23.93
C ARG A 28 -3.46 -7.47 22.60
N LEU A 29 -2.22 -7.71 22.22
CA LEU A 29 -1.89 -8.64 21.13
C LEU A 29 -2.39 -10.02 21.55
N ILE A 30 -3.42 -10.51 20.88
CA ILE A 30 -3.85 -11.89 21.02
C ILE A 30 -3.05 -12.66 19.96
N GLU A 31 -2.06 -13.43 20.41
CA GLU A 31 -1.35 -14.34 19.52
C GLU A 31 -2.36 -15.35 18.95
N THR A 32 -2.36 -15.50 17.64
CA THR A 32 -3.17 -16.53 16.99
C THR A 32 -2.55 -17.90 17.26
N LYS A 33 -3.36 -18.96 17.22
CA LYS A 33 -2.86 -20.35 17.37
C LYS A 33 -1.76 -20.69 16.34
N GLU A 34 -1.73 -20.02 15.21
CA GLU A 34 -0.68 -20.19 14.21
C GLU A 34 0.63 -19.55 14.66
N GLN A 35 0.58 -18.32 15.20
CA GLN A 35 1.75 -17.64 15.75
C GLN A 35 2.36 -18.39 16.94
N GLU A 36 1.52 -18.99 17.79
CA GLU A 36 1.97 -19.82 18.90
C GLU A 36 2.71 -21.08 18.42
N ARG A 37 2.15 -21.77 17.42
CA ARG A 37 2.79 -22.95 16.79
C ARG A 37 4.09 -22.60 16.08
N GLU A 38 4.14 -21.45 15.44
CA GLU A 38 5.34 -20.97 14.74
C GLU A 38 6.45 -20.64 15.74
N ARG A 39 6.12 -19.99 16.86
CA ARG A 39 7.03 -19.73 17.95
C ARG A 39 7.58 -21.03 18.58
N GLU A 40 6.70 -21.99 18.85
CA GLU A 40 7.12 -23.30 19.39
C GLU A 40 8.04 -24.05 18.41
N LYS A 41 7.77 -23.98 17.11
CA LYS A 41 8.60 -24.58 16.06
C LYS A 41 9.99 -23.93 16.02
N LEU A 42 10.05 -22.61 16.02
CA LEU A 42 11.29 -21.82 16.07
C LEU A 42 12.13 -22.16 17.32
N GLU A 43 11.48 -22.25 18.47
CA GLU A 43 12.14 -22.57 19.73
C GLU A 43 12.71 -24.01 19.73
N ARG A 44 11.99 -24.94 19.10
CA ARG A 44 12.46 -26.33 18.92
C ARG A 44 13.65 -26.39 17.96
N GLU A 45 13.66 -25.63 16.88
CA GLU A 45 14.76 -25.56 15.92
C GLU A 45 16.01 -24.92 16.57
N ARG A 46 15.82 -23.85 17.33
CA ARG A 46 16.89 -23.23 18.11
C ARG A 46 17.55 -24.20 19.06
N ARG A 47 16.76 -24.94 19.86
CA ARG A 47 17.29 -25.95 20.78
C ARG A 47 18.05 -27.08 20.07
N LYS A 48 17.62 -27.43 18.85
CA LYS A 48 18.34 -28.43 18.03
C LYS A 48 19.67 -27.90 17.53
N ALA A 49 19.74 -26.66 17.07
CA ALA A 49 20.98 -26.03 16.62
C ALA A 49 21.96 -25.85 17.78
N GLU A 50 21.49 -25.39 18.94
CA GLU A 50 22.30 -25.29 20.16
C GLU A 50 22.85 -26.66 20.60
N ALA A 51 22.07 -27.73 20.50
CA ALA A 51 22.52 -29.10 20.83
C ALA A 51 23.51 -29.66 19.79
N ALA A 52 23.43 -29.21 18.54
CA ALA A 52 24.37 -29.58 17.48
C ALA A 52 25.65 -28.72 17.47
N GLY A 53 25.73 -27.68 18.31
CA GLY A 53 26.87 -26.75 18.33
C GLY A 53 26.94 -25.83 17.13
N GLU A 54 25.83 -25.68 16.41
CA GLU A 54 25.70 -24.78 15.26
C GLU A 54 25.25 -23.40 15.71
N GLU A 55 25.77 -22.36 15.06
CA GLU A 55 25.33 -20.97 15.31
C GLU A 55 23.89 -20.80 14.82
N TRP A 56 22.95 -20.57 15.75
CA TRP A 56 21.55 -20.33 15.41
C TRP A 56 21.38 -18.93 14.81
N VAL A 57 21.00 -18.86 13.55
CA VAL A 57 20.58 -17.62 12.91
C VAL A 57 19.04 -17.60 12.94
N GLU A 58 18.48 -16.64 13.66
CA GLU A 58 17.02 -16.46 13.71
C GLU A 58 16.51 -16.21 12.28
N PRO A 59 15.55 -16.99 11.76
CA PRO A 59 15.00 -16.77 10.44
C PRO A 59 14.38 -15.36 10.41
N LYS A 60 14.76 -14.59 9.40
CA LYS A 60 14.26 -13.23 9.22
C LYS A 60 12.73 -13.30 9.14
N LYS A 61 12.03 -12.76 10.13
CA LYS A 61 10.57 -12.68 10.11
C LYS A 61 10.17 -11.89 8.86
N GLU A 62 9.22 -12.43 8.11
CA GLU A 62 8.61 -11.68 7.03
C GLU A 62 8.03 -10.38 7.62
N ASN A 63 8.34 -9.27 6.97
CA ASN A 63 7.83 -7.99 7.41
C ASN A 63 6.31 -7.94 7.19
N PRO A 64 5.49 -7.79 8.24
CA PRO A 64 4.04 -7.77 8.11
C PRO A 64 3.51 -6.48 7.45
N PHE A 65 4.39 -5.54 7.11
CA PHE A 65 4.02 -4.34 6.36
C PHE A 65 3.55 -4.73 4.96
N ALA A 66 2.24 -4.61 4.71
CA ALA A 66 1.63 -5.07 3.48
C ALA A 66 1.10 -3.92 2.64
N PHE A 67 1.35 -4.01 1.34
CA PHE A 67 0.88 -3.06 0.34
C PHE A 67 0.71 -3.75 -1.01
N LYS A 68 -0.13 -3.16 -1.86
CA LYS A 68 -0.34 -3.59 -3.24
C LYS A 68 0.16 -2.51 -4.19
N MET A 69 1.13 -2.87 -5.00
CA MET A 69 1.72 -2.02 -6.02
C MET A 69 2.14 -2.91 -7.18
N PRO A 70 2.00 -2.49 -8.43
CA PRO A 70 2.54 -3.25 -9.56
C PRO A 70 4.03 -3.57 -9.32
N THR A 71 4.38 -4.86 -9.40
CA THR A 71 5.77 -5.31 -9.11
C THR A 71 6.75 -4.89 -10.20
N SER A 72 6.28 -4.84 -11.44
CA SER A 72 6.99 -4.38 -12.62
C SER A 72 5.98 -4.22 -13.75
N GLY A 73 6.35 -3.59 -14.81
CA GLY A 73 5.55 -3.57 -16.04
C GLY A 73 5.44 -2.21 -16.69
N GLU A 74 4.45 -2.10 -17.53
CA GLU A 74 4.19 -0.93 -18.32
C GLU A 74 3.27 0.03 -17.56
N ILE A 75 3.67 1.29 -17.47
CA ILE A 75 2.87 2.37 -16.87
C ILE A 75 2.24 3.18 -18.01
N ASN A 76 0.93 3.37 -17.95
CA ASN A 76 0.29 4.38 -18.78
C ASN A 76 0.60 5.77 -18.18
N PRO A 77 1.18 6.70 -18.95
CA PRO A 77 1.54 8.03 -18.44
C PRO A 77 0.34 8.85 -17.97
N GLU A 78 -0.86 8.57 -18.48
CA GLU A 78 -2.11 9.23 -18.05
C GLU A 78 -2.64 8.68 -16.71
N ASN A 79 -2.28 7.45 -16.39
CA ASN A 79 -2.67 6.81 -15.13
C ASN A 79 -1.50 6.91 -14.15
N HIS A 80 -1.75 7.52 -13.00
CA HIS A 80 -0.75 7.55 -11.94
C HIS A 80 -0.47 6.14 -11.41
N LEU A 81 0.80 5.85 -11.14
CA LEU A 81 1.17 4.63 -10.43
C LEU A 81 0.57 4.66 -9.03
N THR A 82 -0.36 3.74 -8.74
CA THR A 82 -1.07 3.68 -7.46
C THR A 82 -0.46 2.65 -6.54
N VAL A 83 -0.44 2.98 -5.25
CA VAL A 83 -0.02 2.09 -4.16
C VAL A 83 -1.16 2.03 -3.15
N ASP A 84 -1.68 0.84 -2.91
CA ASP A 84 -2.71 0.58 -1.91
C ASP A 84 -2.07 -0.08 -0.69
N PHE A 85 -2.10 0.60 0.46
CA PHE A 85 -1.61 0.07 1.73
C PHE A 85 -2.73 -0.65 2.48
N ASP A 86 -2.39 -1.69 3.23
CA ASP A 86 -3.37 -2.40 4.05
C ASP A 86 -3.86 -1.53 5.22
N TYR A 87 -3.00 -0.64 5.72
CA TYR A 87 -3.31 0.34 6.77
C TYR A 87 -3.00 1.77 6.32
N PRO A 88 -3.68 2.78 6.89
CA PRO A 88 -3.32 4.18 6.67
C PRO A 88 -1.90 4.47 7.12
N LEU A 89 -1.23 5.41 6.45
CA LEU A 89 0.14 5.80 6.78
C LEU A 89 0.17 6.92 7.84
N VAL A 90 1.11 6.80 8.79
CA VAL A 90 1.45 7.85 9.76
C VAL A 90 2.66 8.64 9.29
N LYS A 91 3.65 7.96 8.71
CA LYS A 91 4.86 8.58 8.18
C LYS A 91 5.04 8.20 6.73
N LEU A 92 5.31 9.18 5.91
CA LEU A 92 5.81 9.03 4.55
C LEU A 92 6.82 10.15 4.29
N ASP A 93 8.07 9.80 4.12
CA ASP A 93 9.10 10.75 3.72
C ASP A 93 9.31 10.67 2.20
N SER A 94 8.68 11.61 1.48
CA SER A 94 8.82 11.68 0.02
C SER A 94 10.21 12.10 -0.42
N ALA A 95 11.02 12.71 0.45
CA ALA A 95 12.38 13.10 0.12
C ALA A 95 13.34 11.90 0.08
N GLU A 96 13.00 10.82 0.76
CA GLU A 96 13.77 9.58 0.74
C GLU A 96 13.47 8.71 -0.49
N LEU A 97 12.41 9.02 -1.24
CA LEU A 97 12.04 8.27 -2.44
C LEU A 97 13.02 8.60 -3.59
N LEU A 98 13.56 7.58 -4.21
CA LEU A 98 14.46 7.72 -5.34
C LEU A 98 13.79 7.18 -6.60
N LEU A 99 13.70 8.01 -7.62
CA LEU A 99 13.26 7.59 -8.94
C LEU A 99 14.37 7.93 -9.93
N THR A 100 14.86 6.90 -10.62
CA THR A 100 15.91 7.05 -11.61
C THR A 100 15.38 6.65 -12.99
N ARG A 101 15.85 7.32 -14.03
CA ARG A 101 15.57 6.99 -15.41
C ARG A 101 16.85 6.53 -16.12
N LEU A 102 16.75 5.43 -16.85
CA LEU A 102 17.82 4.97 -17.73
C LEU A 102 17.73 5.73 -19.06
N LEU A 103 18.83 6.35 -19.46
CA LEU A 103 18.95 7.05 -20.74
C LEU A 103 19.51 6.10 -21.82
N GLU A 104 19.44 6.51 -23.08
CA GLU A 104 19.89 5.71 -24.23
C GLU A 104 21.40 5.43 -24.23
N ASP A 105 22.19 6.32 -23.62
CA ASP A 105 23.63 6.16 -23.43
C ASP A 105 24.00 5.29 -22.20
N ASN A 106 23.01 4.61 -21.58
CA ASN A 106 23.10 3.87 -20.33
C ASN A 106 23.47 4.72 -19.09
N SER A 107 23.45 6.02 -19.20
CA SER A 107 23.54 6.89 -18.02
C SER A 107 22.23 6.89 -17.22
N ILE A 108 22.32 7.28 -15.95
CA ILE A 108 21.18 7.31 -15.00
C ILE A 108 20.90 8.78 -14.64
N GLU A 109 19.66 9.17 -14.77
CA GLU A 109 19.19 10.51 -14.39
C GLU A 109 18.23 10.41 -13.21
N ASP A 110 18.45 11.23 -12.19
CA ASP A 110 17.54 11.35 -11.05
C ASP A 110 16.31 12.17 -11.43
N ILE A 111 15.13 11.63 -11.14
CA ILE A 111 13.84 12.24 -11.49
C ILE A 111 13.11 12.62 -10.20
N PRO A 112 12.60 13.84 -10.08
CA PRO A 112 11.83 14.23 -8.91
C PRO A 112 10.55 13.40 -8.80
N VAL A 113 10.36 12.78 -7.65
CA VAL A 113 9.21 11.93 -7.36
C VAL A 113 8.54 12.36 -6.05
N ARG A 114 7.23 12.20 -5.99
CA ARG A 114 6.46 12.42 -4.76
C ARG A 114 5.29 11.47 -4.70
N MET A 115 4.92 11.07 -3.50
CA MET A 115 3.68 10.34 -3.25
C MET A 115 2.61 11.30 -2.74
N VAL A 116 1.43 11.24 -3.34
CA VAL A 116 0.29 12.08 -2.98
C VAL A 116 -0.87 11.17 -2.60
N ARG A 117 -1.47 11.43 -1.44
CA ARG A 117 -2.62 10.66 -0.99
C ARG A 117 -3.84 10.93 -1.88
N ASP A 118 -4.56 9.88 -2.22
CA ASP A 118 -5.86 9.99 -2.88
C ASP A 118 -6.87 10.65 -1.91
N THR A 119 -7.62 11.64 -2.40
CA THR A 119 -8.58 12.39 -1.57
C THR A 119 -9.78 11.54 -1.14
N GLY A 120 -10.12 10.51 -1.92
CA GLY A 120 -11.25 9.61 -1.65
C GLY A 120 -10.89 8.37 -0.84
N MET A 121 -9.60 8.02 -0.73
CA MET A 121 -9.16 6.77 -0.11
C MET A 121 -7.93 6.97 0.78
N LEU A 122 -8.11 6.82 2.10
CA LEU A 122 -7.03 7.03 3.08
C LEU A 122 -5.81 6.10 2.89
N ARG A 123 -6.02 4.92 2.30
CA ARG A 123 -4.99 3.90 2.10
C ARG A 123 -4.37 3.93 0.72
N ARG A 124 -4.94 4.71 -0.22
CA ARG A 124 -4.45 4.81 -1.59
C ARG A 124 -3.57 6.03 -1.78
N TRP A 125 -2.42 5.81 -2.39
CA TRP A 125 -1.46 6.83 -2.72
C TRP A 125 -1.08 6.73 -4.19
N GLN A 126 -0.72 7.87 -4.76
CA GLN A 126 -0.31 7.99 -6.15
C GLN A 126 1.15 8.43 -6.20
N VAL A 127 1.96 7.71 -6.93
CA VAL A 127 3.34 8.11 -7.23
C VAL A 127 3.30 9.04 -8.44
N ARG A 128 3.69 10.28 -8.23
CA ARG A 128 3.70 11.33 -9.26
C ARG A 128 5.13 11.70 -9.61
N ALA A 129 5.43 11.65 -10.90
CA ALA A 129 6.71 12.03 -11.47
C ALA A 129 6.50 12.55 -12.91
N PRO A 130 7.46 13.29 -13.48
CA PRO A 130 7.43 13.70 -14.89
C PRO A 130 7.79 12.50 -15.80
N TRP A 131 6.86 11.58 -15.97
CA TRP A 131 7.02 10.40 -16.79
C TRP A 131 7.24 10.76 -18.25
N LYS A 132 8.32 10.27 -18.86
CA LYS A 132 8.55 10.39 -20.30
C LYS A 132 8.17 9.11 -21.02
N LEU A 133 7.52 9.25 -22.15
CA LEU A 133 7.07 8.16 -23.00
C LEU A 133 8.25 7.26 -23.42
N GLY A 134 8.06 5.95 -23.39
CA GLY A 134 9.10 4.97 -23.70
C GLY A 134 10.23 4.87 -22.65
N GLY A 135 10.24 5.74 -21.63
CA GLY A 135 11.30 5.78 -20.63
C GLY A 135 11.28 4.57 -19.69
N GLN A 136 12.47 4.10 -19.32
CA GLN A 136 12.66 3.07 -18.31
C GLN A 136 13.03 3.70 -16.99
N TYR A 137 12.29 3.34 -15.94
CA TYR A 137 12.42 3.92 -14.60
C TYR A 137 12.67 2.85 -13.55
N THR A 138 13.44 3.22 -12.53
CA THR A 138 13.60 2.42 -11.32
C THR A 138 13.17 3.27 -10.13
N LEU A 139 12.11 2.82 -9.44
CA LEU A 139 11.66 3.40 -8.18
C LEU A 139 12.27 2.64 -7.03
N THR A 140 12.94 3.35 -6.14
CA THR A 140 13.50 2.80 -4.89
C THR A 140 12.87 3.50 -3.70
N ILE A 141 12.30 2.73 -2.81
CA ILE A 141 11.79 3.18 -1.52
C ILE A 141 12.69 2.56 -0.45
N PRO A 142 13.50 3.34 0.26
CA PRO A 142 14.38 2.82 1.29
C PRO A 142 13.60 2.18 2.45
N GLU A 143 14.28 1.33 3.19
CA GLU A 143 13.74 0.75 4.42
C GLU A 143 13.37 1.85 5.43
N GLY A 144 12.19 1.75 6.03
CA GLY A 144 11.71 2.70 7.04
C GLY A 144 11.21 4.05 6.52
N ALA A 145 11.22 4.29 5.19
CA ALA A 145 10.70 5.53 4.60
C ALA A 145 9.18 5.67 4.80
N ILE A 146 8.47 4.55 4.93
CA ILE A 146 7.02 4.50 5.10
C ILE A 146 6.70 3.77 6.40
N THR A 147 5.80 4.34 7.21
CA THR A 147 5.31 3.71 8.44
C THR A 147 3.79 3.83 8.52
N ASP A 148 3.11 2.76 8.85
CA ASP A 148 1.66 2.72 9.01
C ASP A 148 1.20 3.04 10.45
N VAL A 149 -0.12 3.09 10.65
CA VAL A 149 -0.74 3.36 11.96
C VAL A 149 -0.49 2.24 12.99
N ALA A 150 -0.13 1.04 12.56
CA ALA A 150 0.24 -0.08 13.42
C ALA A 150 1.72 0.00 13.87
N GLY A 151 2.48 0.98 13.35
CA GLY A 151 3.91 1.16 13.63
C GLY A 151 4.82 0.24 12.82
N LEU A 152 4.28 -0.41 11.79
CA LEU A 152 5.05 -1.24 10.88
C LEU A 152 5.69 -0.36 9.80
N SER A 153 6.92 -0.66 9.45
CA SER A 153 7.67 0.06 8.42
C SER A 153 8.02 -0.86 7.26
N ASN A 154 8.16 -0.26 6.07
CA ASN A 154 8.53 -1.00 4.87
C ASN A 154 9.99 -1.49 4.90
N ASP A 155 10.24 -2.65 4.30
CA ASP A 155 11.57 -3.06 3.84
C ASP A 155 11.97 -2.25 2.60
N SER A 156 13.23 -2.32 2.19
CA SER A 156 13.69 -1.71 0.93
C SER A 156 12.93 -2.30 -0.27
N ILE A 157 12.31 -1.42 -1.06
CA ILE A 157 11.49 -1.77 -2.22
C ILE A 157 12.14 -1.20 -3.47
N ILE A 158 12.44 -2.07 -4.44
CA ILE A 158 12.95 -1.66 -5.74
C ILE A 158 12.00 -2.18 -6.81
N ARG A 159 11.51 -1.29 -7.68
CA ARG A 159 10.57 -1.60 -8.75
C ARG A 159 11.00 -0.96 -10.06
N LYS A 160 10.92 -1.73 -11.14
CA LYS A 160 11.27 -1.27 -12.49
C LYS A 160 10.02 -1.12 -13.34
N TYR A 161 9.91 0.00 -14.02
CA TYR A 161 8.76 0.34 -14.85
C TYR A 161 9.22 0.85 -16.22
N THR A 162 8.43 0.56 -17.24
CA THR A 162 8.56 1.16 -18.56
C THR A 162 7.30 1.99 -18.83
N VAL A 163 7.48 3.24 -19.21
CA VAL A 163 6.34 4.08 -19.58
C VAL A 163 5.94 3.77 -21.01
N LEU A 164 4.67 3.47 -21.21
CA LEU A 164 4.14 3.13 -22.52
C LEU A 164 4.26 4.30 -23.50
N ASP A 165 4.57 3.97 -24.73
CA ASP A 165 4.54 4.92 -25.83
C ASP A 165 3.08 5.05 -26.33
N PRO A 166 2.54 6.27 -26.53
CA PRO A 166 1.19 6.47 -27.07
C PRO A 166 0.96 5.81 -28.43
N GLU A 167 1.98 5.63 -29.22
CA GLU A 167 1.87 4.92 -30.50
C GLU A 167 1.37 3.48 -30.37
N LYS A 168 1.50 2.91 -29.17
CA LYS A 168 0.98 1.56 -28.84
C LYS A 168 -0.49 1.55 -28.43
N PHE A 169 -1.12 2.71 -28.29
CA PHE A 169 -2.53 2.83 -27.94
C PHE A 169 -3.40 3.22 -29.11
N ALA A 170 -4.56 2.58 -29.22
CA ALA A 170 -5.62 3.00 -30.13
C ALA A 170 -6.66 3.78 -29.34
N THR A 171 -7.05 4.96 -29.82
CA THR A 171 -8.19 5.70 -29.29
C THR A 171 -9.44 5.22 -29.99
N VAL A 172 -10.38 4.64 -29.25
CA VAL A 172 -11.68 4.23 -29.77
C VAL A 172 -12.71 5.28 -29.35
N LEU A 173 -13.29 5.96 -30.32
CA LEU A 173 -14.39 6.91 -30.11
C LEU A 173 -15.71 6.19 -30.34
N ILE A 174 -16.51 6.05 -29.29
CA ILE A 174 -17.81 5.39 -29.36
C ILE A 174 -18.91 6.45 -29.33
N HIS A 175 -19.66 6.57 -30.42
CA HIS A 175 -20.84 7.43 -30.49
C HIS A 175 -22.11 6.60 -30.20
N VAL A 176 -22.76 6.87 -29.09
CA VAL A 176 -24.05 6.25 -28.73
C VAL A 176 -25.18 7.17 -29.15
N ARG A 177 -26.07 6.72 -30.04
CA ARG A 177 -27.26 7.44 -30.48
C ARG A 177 -28.51 6.79 -29.93
N GLY A 178 -29.63 7.56 -29.85
CA GLY A 178 -30.92 7.04 -29.37
C GLY A 178 -30.99 6.83 -27.87
N ARG A 179 -30.19 7.57 -27.13
CA ARG A 179 -30.14 7.54 -25.67
C ARG A 179 -31.16 8.53 -25.10
N ASP A 180 -31.99 8.08 -24.16
CA ASP A 180 -32.87 8.94 -23.37
C ASP A 180 -32.04 9.61 -22.24
N ASP A 181 -32.21 10.91 -22.05
CA ASP A 181 -31.56 11.63 -20.98
C ASP A 181 -32.06 11.11 -19.62
N GLY A 182 -31.10 10.73 -18.76
CA GLY A 182 -31.36 10.19 -17.41
C GLY A 182 -31.29 8.66 -17.30
N THR A 183 -31.24 7.91 -18.39
CA THR A 183 -31.04 6.47 -18.35
C THR A 183 -29.56 6.12 -18.23
N LYS A 184 -29.21 5.27 -17.25
CA LYS A 184 -27.85 4.75 -17.10
C LYS A 184 -27.64 3.57 -18.05
N TYR A 185 -26.64 3.69 -18.91
CA TYR A 185 -26.26 2.63 -19.85
C TYR A 185 -24.94 2.00 -19.39
N ILE A 186 -24.84 0.69 -19.51
CA ILE A 186 -23.62 -0.07 -19.32
C ILE A 186 -23.10 -0.45 -20.70
N VAL A 187 -21.91 0.00 -21.04
CA VAL A 187 -21.23 -0.41 -22.27
C VAL A 187 -20.20 -1.48 -21.92
N PRO A 188 -20.49 -2.76 -22.17
CA PRO A 188 -19.50 -3.81 -21.96
C PRO A 188 -18.41 -3.70 -23.04
N VAL A 189 -17.16 -3.60 -22.59
CA VAL A 189 -15.99 -3.65 -23.48
C VAL A 189 -15.33 -5.00 -23.31
N SER A 190 -15.29 -5.81 -24.37
CA SER A 190 -14.52 -7.05 -24.35
C SER A 190 -13.26 -6.88 -25.21
N TYR A 191 -12.13 -7.27 -24.64
CA TYR A 191 -10.85 -7.28 -25.34
C TYR A 191 -10.67 -8.62 -26.04
N THR A 192 -10.61 -8.61 -27.37
CA THR A 192 -10.14 -9.75 -28.13
C THR A 192 -8.65 -9.55 -28.43
N HIS A 193 -7.81 -10.46 -27.96
CA HIS A 193 -6.44 -10.51 -28.43
C HIS A 193 -6.44 -10.94 -29.88
N LEU A 194 -6.23 -10.02 -30.79
CA LEU A 194 -5.85 -10.36 -32.17
C LEU A 194 -4.44 -10.92 -32.10
N ARG A 195 -4.31 -12.21 -32.46
CA ARG A 195 -3.03 -12.88 -32.68
C ARG A 195 -2.46 -12.51 -34.04
#